data_5a6e37fa73d00067186ca00459c3984b
#
_entry.id   5a6e37fa73d00067186ca00459c3984b
#
_cell.length_a   1.000
_cell.length_b   1.000
_cell.length_c   1.000
_cell.angle_alpha   90.00
_cell.angle_beta   90.00
_cell.angle_gamma   90.00
#
_symmetry.space_group_name_H-M   'P 1'
#
loop_
_entity.id
_entity.type
_entity.pdbx_description
1 polymer ?
#
loop_
_entity_poly.entity_id
_entity_poly.type
_entity_poly.pdbx_seq_one_letter_code
_entity_poly.pdbx_strand_id
1 'polypeptide(L)'
;MDEAIDKVNAWLESAGVGKGTVSYRLRDWLFSRQRYWGEPFPIVYGEDGTPHLLPDEQLPINLPDVPDYSPKTFDPEDAESNPEAPLSRNEDWVKVELDLGDGKKTYYRDTNTMPNWAGSYYMRYLDPTDTKHMVEKDEFDYWMGPDHNKTAGKSGGVDLYIGGVEHAVLHLLYSRFWHKVLFDLGYVDSMEPFHKLFNQGMIQAYAYTDDRGQYVPAAEVVEGPADANGEPTFTWNGQHANREFGKMGKSLKNIITPDDMYENYGADTFRLYEMGMGPLAESRPWNTRNVVGSMRFLQRLWRNVIDETTGEVRVTDGELDTKTLKLLNNTIADVTVEMEAMRPNTAIAKLIVLNNHLTSLDAVPRAAVEPLILMLSPIAPHICEELWSKLGHTESLAHADWPKADERYVGQDSVTAVVQIKGKVRAKLEVSPDIDPKELEKMALEAVADRLGGKEPRKVIVKAPKIVSIVPAE
;
A
#
# COMPACT_ATOMS: atom_id res chain seq x y z
N MET A 1 -27.77 -27.69 -17.85
CA MET A 1 -28.82 -26.66 -17.69
C MET A 1 -28.70 -25.60 -18.78
N ASP A 2 -27.51 -25.12 -19.07
CA ASP A 2 -27.23 -24.08 -20.10
C ASP A 2 -27.69 -24.49 -21.49
N GLU A 3 -27.36 -25.70 -21.94
CA GLU A 3 -27.83 -26.24 -23.22
C GLU A 3 -29.36 -26.29 -23.37
N ALA A 4 -30.08 -26.49 -22.25
CA ALA A 4 -31.54 -26.49 -22.26
C ALA A 4 -32.09 -25.07 -22.39
N ILE A 5 -31.44 -24.09 -21.73
CA ILE A 5 -31.78 -22.67 -21.83
C ILE A 5 -31.58 -22.17 -23.26
N ASP A 6 -30.45 -22.52 -23.89
CA ASP A 6 -30.15 -22.14 -25.27
C ASP A 6 -31.17 -22.71 -26.26
N LYS A 7 -31.54 -23.99 -26.13
CA LYS A 7 -32.56 -24.62 -26.96
C LYS A 7 -33.94 -24.00 -26.80
N VAL A 8 -34.33 -23.65 -25.56
CA VAL A 8 -35.62 -22.99 -25.31
C VAL A 8 -35.63 -21.59 -25.88
N ASN A 9 -34.56 -20.81 -25.66
CA ASN A 9 -34.42 -19.48 -26.24
C ASN A 9 -34.47 -19.50 -27.75
N ALA A 10 -33.73 -20.38 -28.40
CA ALA A 10 -33.75 -20.53 -29.84
C ALA A 10 -35.14 -20.92 -30.38
N TRP A 11 -35.88 -21.78 -29.68
CA TRP A 11 -37.25 -22.14 -30.02
C TRP A 11 -38.22 -20.96 -29.90
N LEU A 12 -38.12 -20.20 -28.77
CA LEU A 12 -38.98 -19.01 -28.54
C LEU A 12 -38.72 -17.92 -29.60
N GLU A 13 -37.48 -17.72 -29.99
CA GLU A 13 -37.09 -16.78 -31.04
C GLU A 13 -37.61 -17.23 -32.41
N SER A 14 -37.46 -18.53 -32.75
CA SER A 14 -37.96 -19.09 -34.03
C SER A 14 -39.49 -19.03 -34.13
N ALA A 15 -40.19 -19.13 -33.03
CA ALA A 15 -41.63 -19.01 -32.95
C ALA A 15 -42.12 -17.55 -32.94
N GLY A 16 -41.23 -16.55 -32.83
CA GLY A 16 -41.56 -15.12 -32.74
C GLY A 16 -42.29 -14.71 -31.49
N VAL A 17 -42.25 -15.52 -30.42
CA VAL A 17 -42.95 -15.28 -29.14
C VAL A 17 -42.04 -14.90 -27.99
N GLY A 18 -40.72 -14.82 -28.23
CA GLY A 18 -39.75 -14.41 -27.21
C GLY A 18 -38.39 -14.09 -27.83
N LYS A 19 -37.52 -13.48 -27.07
CA LYS A 19 -36.14 -13.18 -27.40
C LYS A 19 -35.23 -13.46 -26.19
N GLY A 20 -34.14 -14.17 -26.43
CA GLY A 20 -33.11 -14.36 -25.39
C GLY A 20 -32.51 -13.02 -24.98
N THR A 21 -32.42 -12.78 -23.69
CA THR A 21 -31.80 -11.58 -23.14
C THR A 21 -30.77 -11.96 -22.07
N VAL A 22 -29.70 -11.20 -22.02
CA VAL A 22 -28.69 -11.31 -20.97
C VAL A 22 -29.01 -10.27 -19.89
N SER A 23 -29.20 -10.73 -18.67
CA SER A 23 -29.38 -9.85 -17.51
C SER A 23 -28.10 -9.83 -16.68
N TYR A 24 -27.51 -8.67 -16.50
CA TYR A 24 -26.33 -8.48 -15.66
C TYR A 24 -26.74 -8.22 -14.21
N ARG A 25 -26.03 -8.80 -13.25
CA ARG A 25 -26.22 -8.52 -11.82
C ARG A 25 -25.60 -7.21 -11.37
N LEU A 26 -24.68 -6.65 -12.18
CA LEU A 26 -24.09 -5.34 -11.93
C LEU A 26 -25.14 -4.28 -12.19
N ARG A 27 -25.30 -3.35 -11.26
CA ARG A 27 -26.17 -2.17 -11.46
C ARG A 27 -25.52 -1.20 -12.44
N ASP A 28 -26.34 -0.46 -13.17
CA ASP A 28 -25.86 0.64 -14.00
C ASP A 28 -25.12 1.68 -13.16
N TRP A 29 -24.01 2.13 -13.68
CA TRP A 29 -23.24 3.18 -13.00
C TRP A 29 -23.81 4.55 -13.35
N LEU A 30 -23.94 5.38 -12.32
CA LEU A 30 -24.39 6.74 -12.48
C LEU A 30 -23.18 7.66 -12.60
N PHE A 31 -22.83 8.03 -13.83
CA PHE A 31 -21.75 8.97 -14.10
C PHE A 31 -22.17 10.42 -13.84
N SER A 32 -23.41 10.75 -14.08
CA SER A 32 -23.99 12.10 -13.97
C SER A 32 -24.46 12.40 -12.54
N ARG A 33 -24.01 13.51 -11.97
CA ARG A 33 -24.35 13.97 -10.63
C ARG A 33 -24.57 15.49 -10.59
N GLN A 34 -25.46 15.94 -9.70
CA GLN A 34 -25.68 17.35 -9.35
C GLN A 34 -24.54 17.83 -8.42
N ARG A 35 -23.32 17.88 -8.94
CA ARG A 35 -22.12 18.33 -8.24
C ARG A 35 -21.39 19.36 -9.09
N TYR A 36 -20.69 20.29 -8.44
CA TYR A 36 -19.83 21.24 -9.15
C TYR A 36 -18.50 20.61 -9.57
N TRP A 37 -17.81 19.98 -8.61
CA TRP A 37 -16.49 19.36 -8.83
C TRP A 37 -16.62 18.02 -9.56
N GLY A 38 -16.29 18.04 -10.83
CA GLY A 38 -16.31 16.92 -11.75
C GLY A 38 -16.15 17.41 -13.19
N GLU A 39 -15.83 16.51 -14.11
CA GLU A 39 -15.72 16.82 -15.53
C GLU A 39 -17.12 17.16 -16.08
N PRO A 40 -17.29 18.32 -16.76
CA PRO A 40 -18.56 18.65 -17.41
C PRO A 40 -18.80 17.77 -18.63
N PHE A 41 -20.08 17.50 -18.92
CA PHE A 41 -20.45 16.75 -20.12
C PHE A 41 -20.36 17.64 -21.38
N PRO A 42 -19.74 17.14 -22.47
CA PRO A 42 -19.68 17.84 -23.75
C PRO A 42 -21.02 17.71 -24.51
N ILE A 43 -22.13 17.97 -23.81
CA ILE A 43 -23.51 17.83 -24.31
C ILE A 43 -24.25 19.11 -24.07
N VAL A 44 -25.01 19.52 -25.09
CA VAL A 44 -26.00 20.60 -24.99
C VAL A 44 -27.36 20.09 -25.43
N TYR A 45 -28.41 20.70 -24.91
CA TYR A 45 -29.81 20.37 -25.23
C TYR A 45 -30.44 21.48 -26.05
N GLY A 46 -31.12 21.06 -27.11
CA GLY A 46 -32.00 22.00 -27.83
C GLY A 46 -33.19 22.46 -26.99
N GLU A 47 -33.96 23.43 -27.49
CA GLU A 47 -35.19 23.90 -26.81
C GLU A 47 -36.24 22.80 -26.64
N ASP A 48 -36.21 21.81 -27.49
CA ASP A 48 -37.04 20.59 -27.44
C ASP A 48 -36.52 19.50 -26.51
N GLY A 49 -35.39 19.75 -25.84
CA GLY A 49 -34.70 18.76 -24.95
C GLY A 49 -33.88 17.72 -25.69
N THR A 50 -33.72 17.81 -27.01
CA THR A 50 -32.88 16.89 -27.77
C THR A 50 -31.41 17.11 -27.43
N PRO A 51 -30.63 16.04 -27.05
CA PRO A 51 -29.22 16.15 -26.78
C PRO A 51 -28.38 16.24 -28.06
N HIS A 52 -27.38 17.11 -28.05
CA HIS A 52 -26.41 17.29 -29.12
C HIS A 52 -24.99 17.24 -28.53
N LEU A 53 -24.06 16.56 -29.22
CA LEU A 53 -22.65 16.61 -28.87
C LEU A 53 -22.02 17.93 -29.32
N LEU A 54 -21.18 18.49 -28.48
CA LEU A 54 -20.34 19.62 -28.88
C LEU A 54 -19.23 19.14 -29.81
N PRO A 55 -18.94 19.91 -30.87
CA PRO A 55 -17.80 19.64 -31.73
C PRO A 55 -16.49 19.92 -31.00
N ASP A 56 -15.38 19.32 -31.46
CA ASP A 56 -14.07 19.37 -30.80
C ASP A 56 -13.56 20.82 -30.64
N GLU A 57 -13.91 21.73 -31.53
CA GLU A 57 -13.55 23.14 -31.48
C GLU A 57 -14.16 23.89 -30.29
N GLN A 58 -15.18 23.31 -29.65
CA GLN A 58 -15.85 23.86 -28.46
C GLN A 58 -15.28 23.26 -27.14
N LEU A 59 -14.27 22.41 -27.23
CA LEU A 59 -13.62 21.79 -26.07
C LEU A 59 -12.30 22.50 -25.75
N PRO A 60 -11.87 22.49 -24.47
CA PRO A 60 -12.56 21.92 -23.29
C PRO A 60 -13.70 22.81 -22.80
N ILE A 61 -14.68 22.21 -22.12
CA ILE A 61 -15.69 22.96 -21.38
C ILE A 61 -15.12 23.28 -20.01
N ASN A 62 -14.95 24.58 -19.72
CA ASN A 62 -14.49 25.03 -18.42
C ASN A 62 -15.65 25.26 -17.47
N LEU A 63 -15.48 24.88 -16.21
CA LEU A 63 -16.45 25.20 -15.16
C LEU A 63 -16.42 26.69 -14.86
N PRO A 64 -17.60 27.35 -14.73
CA PRO A 64 -17.68 28.78 -14.38
C PRO A 64 -17.44 28.94 -12.88
N ASP A 65 -16.97 30.12 -12.48
CA ASP A 65 -17.01 30.48 -11.06
C ASP A 65 -18.46 30.60 -10.59
N VAL A 66 -18.78 30.04 -9.45
CA VAL A 66 -20.08 30.10 -8.81
C VAL A 66 -19.95 30.55 -7.35
N PRO A 67 -20.90 31.33 -6.83
CA PRO A 67 -20.84 31.83 -5.45
C PRO A 67 -21.11 30.74 -4.40
N ASP A 68 -21.78 29.65 -4.79
CA ASP A 68 -22.12 28.53 -3.92
C ASP A 68 -21.99 27.22 -4.68
N TYR A 69 -21.14 26.34 -4.18
CA TYR A 69 -20.85 25.01 -4.76
C TYR A 69 -21.81 23.90 -4.27
N SER A 70 -22.71 24.22 -3.32
CA SER A 70 -23.60 23.24 -2.72
C SER A 70 -24.77 22.94 -3.66
N PRO A 71 -25.10 21.67 -3.92
CA PRO A 71 -26.35 21.33 -4.58
C PRO A 71 -27.52 21.65 -3.65
N LYS A 72 -28.63 22.11 -4.19
CA LYS A 72 -29.88 22.13 -3.45
C LYS A 72 -30.49 20.74 -3.46
N THR A 73 -30.95 20.29 -2.30
CA THR A 73 -31.67 19.03 -2.13
C THR A 73 -33.15 19.29 -1.96
N PHE A 74 -33.94 18.24 -2.09
CA PHE A 74 -35.36 18.30 -1.79
C PHE A 74 -35.58 18.79 -0.35
N ASP A 75 -36.45 19.79 -0.18
CA ASP A 75 -36.89 20.28 1.11
C ASP A 75 -38.18 19.56 1.50
N PRO A 76 -38.22 18.74 2.55
CA PRO A 76 -39.40 18.02 2.98
C PRO A 76 -40.57 18.94 3.40
N GLU A 77 -40.29 20.21 3.73
CA GLU A 77 -41.29 21.18 4.17
C GLU A 77 -41.83 22.03 2.99
N ASP A 78 -41.18 21.95 1.81
CA ASP A 78 -41.59 22.61 0.58
C ASP A 78 -41.85 21.59 -0.54
N ALA A 79 -43.12 21.29 -0.79
CA ALA A 79 -43.54 20.32 -1.80
C ALA A 79 -43.21 20.74 -3.25
N GLU A 80 -42.88 22.02 -3.48
CA GLU A 80 -42.48 22.54 -4.78
C GLU A 80 -40.95 22.58 -4.95
N SER A 81 -40.20 22.28 -3.89
CA SER A 81 -38.73 22.22 -3.98
C SER A 81 -38.27 21.08 -4.88
N ASN A 82 -37.28 21.36 -5.72
CA ASN A 82 -36.65 20.38 -6.60
C ASN A 82 -35.14 20.35 -6.36
N PRO A 83 -34.48 19.19 -6.49
CA PRO A 83 -33.05 19.13 -6.51
C PRO A 83 -32.47 19.99 -7.65
N GLU A 84 -31.46 20.79 -7.33
CA GLU A 84 -30.86 21.72 -8.29
C GLU A 84 -29.35 21.57 -8.28
N ALA A 85 -28.76 21.40 -9.46
CA ALA A 85 -27.33 21.37 -9.63
C ALA A 85 -26.71 22.77 -9.41
N PRO A 86 -25.52 22.90 -8.82
CA PRO A 86 -24.86 24.18 -8.62
C PRO A 86 -24.66 24.96 -9.93
N LEU A 87 -24.38 24.28 -11.03
CA LEU A 87 -24.15 24.88 -12.34
C LEU A 87 -25.43 25.45 -12.97
N SER A 88 -26.61 24.89 -12.65
CA SER A 88 -27.86 25.36 -13.22
C SER A 88 -28.22 26.78 -12.80
N ARG A 89 -27.60 27.29 -11.72
CA ARG A 89 -27.81 28.67 -11.24
C ARG A 89 -27.01 29.72 -12.01
N ASN A 90 -26.09 29.29 -12.88
CA ASN A 90 -25.33 30.21 -13.74
C ASN A 90 -25.92 30.22 -15.14
N GLU A 91 -26.96 31.04 -15.32
CA GLU A 91 -27.71 31.14 -16.58
C GLU A 91 -26.80 31.51 -17.76
N ASP A 92 -25.82 32.39 -17.57
CA ASP A 92 -24.88 32.83 -18.61
C ASP A 92 -23.98 31.70 -19.10
N TRP A 93 -23.67 30.74 -18.23
CA TRP A 93 -22.91 29.56 -18.60
C TRP A 93 -23.80 28.47 -19.20
N VAL A 94 -25.02 28.30 -18.68
CA VAL A 94 -25.98 27.26 -19.13
C VAL A 94 -26.47 27.55 -20.53
N LYS A 95 -26.90 28.78 -20.79
CA LYS A 95 -27.51 29.19 -22.08
C LYS A 95 -26.42 29.62 -23.04
N VAL A 96 -26.31 28.97 -24.18
CA VAL A 96 -25.32 29.27 -25.20
C VAL A 96 -25.90 29.34 -26.59
N GLU A 97 -25.33 30.20 -27.42
CA GLU A 97 -25.69 30.34 -28.83
C GLU A 97 -24.62 29.62 -29.68
N LEU A 98 -24.97 28.52 -30.33
CA LEU A 98 -24.09 27.70 -31.13
C LEU A 98 -24.64 27.44 -32.52
N ASP A 99 -23.74 27.24 -33.49
CA ASP A 99 -24.07 26.67 -34.79
C ASP A 99 -23.49 25.23 -34.83
N LEU A 100 -24.35 24.24 -34.80
CA LEU A 100 -24.00 22.83 -34.88
C LEU A 100 -24.19 22.25 -36.29
N GLY A 101 -24.20 23.13 -37.31
CA GLY A 101 -24.27 22.74 -38.72
C GLY A 101 -25.62 23.06 -39.38
N ASP A 102 -26.58 23.62 -38.65
CA ASP A 102 -27.90 23.95 -39.13
C ASP A 102 -28.33 25.44 -38.82
N GLY A 103 -27.31 26.28 -38.61
CA GLY A 103 -27.45 27.68 -38.25
C GLY A 103 -27.40 27.95 -36.76
N LYS A 104 -27.21 29.21 -36.41
CA LYS A 104 -27.07 29.66 -35.03
C LYS A 104 -28.38 29.52 -34.26
N LYS A 105 -28.37 28.71 -33.19
CA LYS A 105 -29.51 28.42 -32.31
C LYS A 105 -29.13 28.51 -30.85
N THR A 106 -30.13 28.64 -29.99
CA THR A 106 -29.98 28.58 -28.55
C THR A 106 -29.91 27.11 -28.09
N TYR A 107 -28.93 26.80 -27.25
CA TYR A 107 -28.80 25.53 -26.59
C TYR A 107 -28.55 25.71 -25.10
N TYR A 108 -28.76 24.64 -24.33
CA TYR A 108 -28.55 24.60 -22.87
C TYR A 108 -27.53 23.54 -22.52
N ARG A 109 -26.44 23.92 -21.82
CA ARG A 109 -25.43 22.97 -21.37
C ARG A 109 -26.00 22.02 -20.33
N ASP A 110 -25.49 20.79 -20.31
CA ASP A 110 -25.73 19.90 -19.19
C ASP A 110 -25.13 20.50 -17.90
N THR A 111 -25.94 20.54 -16.85
CA THR A 111 -25.58 21.16 -15.56
C THR A 111 -25.04 20.14 -14.54
N ASN A 112 -25.03 18.85 -14.90
CA ASN A 112 -24.39 17.81 -14.13
C ASN A 112 -22.92 17.68 -14.51
N THR A 113 -22.16 17.02 -13.65
CA THR A 113 -20.77 16.68 -13.89
C THR A 113 -20.52 15.19 -13.64
N MET A 114 -19.32 14.71 -13.97
CA MET A 114 -18.84 13.37 -13.69
C MET A 114 -17.88 13.40 -12.48
N PRO A 115 -18.39 13.44 -11.23
CA PRO A 115 -17.55 13.59 -10.05
C PRO A 115 -17.09 12.25 -9.49
N ASN A 116 -16.13 12.29 -8.53
CA ASN A 116 -15.66 11.16 -7.74
C ASN A 116 -15.18 9.98 -8.61
N TRP A 117 -15.82 8.83 -8.46
CA TRP A 117 -15.42 7.59 -9.14
C TRP A 117 -15.60 7.63 -10.66
N ALA A 118 -16.49 8.47 -11.17
CA ALA A 118 -16.63 8.69 -12.60
C ALA A 118 -15.36 9.31 -13.22
N GLY A 119 -14.64 10.14 -12.46
CA GLY A 119 -13.32 10.69 -12.81
C GLY A 119 -12.13 9.80 -12.43
N SER A 120 -12.33 8.52 -12.13
CA SER A 120 -11.28 7.60 -11.69
C SER A 120 -10.29 7.19 -12.76
N TYR A 121 -10.46 7.68 -13.99
CA TYR A 121 -9.45 7.52 -15.02
C TYR A 121 -8.39 8.61 -14.88
N TYR A 122 -7.14 8.23 -14.65
CA TYR A 122 -6.04 9.16 -14.36
C TYR A 122 -4.76 8.81 -15.11
N MET A 123 -4.79 7.78 -15.95
CA MET A 123 -3.59 7.40 -16.71
C MET A 123 -3.28 8.48 -17.73
N ARG A 124 -2.38 9.33 -17.32
CA ARG A 124 -1.99 10.50 -18.06
C ARG A 124 -0.54 10.37 -18.45
N TYR A 125 -0.32 10.02 -19.69
CA TYR A 125 0.97 10.11 -20.34
C TYR A 125 0.86 11.14 -21.46
N LEU A 126 0.51 12.35 -21.03
CA LEU A 126 0.39 13.51 -21.88
C LEU A 126 1.60 14.40 -21.68
N ASP A 127 2.10 14.97 -22.75
CA ASP A 127 2.84 16.23 -22.66
C ASP A 127 1.89 17.21 -21.95
N PRO A 128 2.25 17.77 -20.78
CA PRO A 128 1.40 18.70 -20.06
C PRO A 128 1.08 19.97 -20.85
N THR A 129 1.77 20.25 -21.95
CA THR A 129 1.51 21.36 -22.87
C THR A 129 0.59 20.98 -24.00
N ASP A 130 0.37 19.70 -24.27
CA ASP A 130 -0.59 19.22 -25.29
C ASP A 130 -1.99 19.15 -24.69
N THR A 131 -2.89 20.01 -25.16
CA THR A 131 -4.31 20.02 -24.77
C THR A 131 -5.23 19.29 -25.75
N LYS A 132 -4.68 18.71 -26.83
CA LYS A 132 -5.47 18.08 -27.89
C LYS A 132 -5.54 16.58 -27.78
N HIS A 133 -4.50 15.94 -27.28
CA HIS A 133 -4.43 14.49 -27.18
C HIS A 133 -4.59 14.05 -25.73
N MET A 134 -5.38 13.02 -25.51
CA MET A 134 -5.58 12.45 -24.19
C MET A 134 -4.40 11.60 -23.76
N VAL A 135 -3.76 10.92 -24.70
CA VAL A 135 -2.65 10.02 -24.47
C VAL A 135 -1.54 10.32 -25.48
N GLU A 136 -0.33 10.59 -24.99
CA GLU A 136 0.86 10.57 -25.82
C GLU A 136 1.29 9.13 -26.05
N LYS A 137 1.21 8.70 -27.30
CA LYS A 137 1.37 7.28 -27.67
C LYS A 137 2.74 6.71 -27.30
N ASP A 138 3.81 7.44 -27.60
CA ASP A 138 5.18 6.98 -27.35
C ASP A 138 5.46 6.88 -25.85
N GLU A 139 4.97 7.82 -25.05
CA GLU A 139 5.07 7.80 -23.58
C GLU A 139 4.24 6.65 -22.99
N PHE A 140 3.03 6.44 -23.50
CA PHE A 140 2.22 5.31 -23.09
C PHE A 140 2.92 3.98 -23.37
N ASP A 141 3.45 3.80 -24.58
CA ASP A 141 4.12 2.57 -24.96
C ASP A 141 5.38 2.31 -24.12
N TYR A 142 6.13 3.37 -23.83
CA TYR A 142 7.30 3.27 -22.97
C TYR A 142 6.97 2.86 -21.54
N TRP A 143 5.95 3.50 -20.91
CA TRP A 143 5.64 3.28 -19.49
C TRP A 143 4.64 2.15 -19.22
N MET A 144 3.73 1.87 -20.15
CA MET A 144 2.59 0.99 -19.93
C MET A 144 2.26 0.07 -21.10
N GLY A 145 2.95 0.20 -22.22
CA GLY A 145 2.70 -0.60 -23.40
C GLY A 145 2.87 -2.11 -23.13
N PRO A 146 2.31 -2.97 -24.00
CA PRO A 146 2.37 -4.43 -23.81
C PRO A 146 3.79 -4.99 -23.80
N ASP A 147 4.75 -4.27 -24.40
CA ASP A 147 6.16 -4.67 -24.45
C ASP A 147 7.02 -4.06 -23.32
N HIS A 148 6.46 -3.12 -22.57
CA HIS A 148 7.17 -2.39 -21.51
C HIS A 148 7.84 -3.33 -20.53
N ASN A 149 7.18 -4.36 -20.13
CA ASN A 149 7.69 -5.31 -19.14
C ASN A 149 7.72 -6.74 -19.74
N LYS A 150 8.82 -7.14 -20.37
CA LYS A 150 9.01 -8.38 -21.14
C LYS A 150 8.95 -9.70 -20.34
N THR A 151 8.54 -9.69 -19.09
CA THR A 151 8.37 -10.92 -18.30
C THR A 151 7.11 -11.68 -18.74
N ALA A 152 7.15 -12.99 -18.82
CA ALA A 152 6.08 -13.82 -19.36
C ALA A 152 4.68 -13.50 -18.83
N GLY A 153 3.70 -13.42 -19.71
CA GLY A 153 2.28 -13.25 -19.36
C GLY A 153 1.78 -11.81 -19.23
N LYS A 154 2.46 -10.83 -19.83
CA LYS A 154 2.12 -9.42 -19.64
C LYS A 154 1.17 -8.85 -20.65
N SER A 155 0.26 -8.05 -20.09
CA SER A 155 -0.76 -7.30 -20.81
C SER A 155 -0.46 -5.79 -20.87
N GLY A 156 0.73 -5.34 -20.45
CA GLY A 156 1.02 -3.93 -20.21
C GLY A 156 0.33 -3.39 -18.94
N GLY A 157 0.08 -2.11 -18.89
CA GLY A 157 -0.50 -1.41 -17.74
C GLY A 157 0.53 -0.98 -16.68
N VAL A 158 0.08 -0.28 -15.64
CA VAL A 158 0.91 0.17 -14.51
C VAL A 158 1.54 -1.03 -13.80
N ASP A 159 2.86 -1.03 -13.63
CA ASP A 159 3.62 -2.16 -13.07
C ASP A 159 3.14 -2.58 -11.70
N LEU A 160 2.93 -1.60 -10.80
CA LEU A 160 2.47 -1.84 -9.44
C LEU A 160 1.47 -0.76 -9.02
N TYR A 161 0.28 -1.18 -8.65
CA TYR A 161 -0.77 -0.35 -8.13
C TYR A 161 -1.12 -0.74 -6.69
N ILE A 162 -1.03 0.20 -5.76
CA ILE A 162 -1.24 -0.04 -4.34
C ILE A 162 -2.47 0.75 -3.89
N GLY A 163 -3.43 0.07 -3.27
CA GLY A 163 -4.64 0.72 -2.77
C GLY A 163 -5.45 -0.16 -1.84
N GLY A 164 -6.28 0.45 -0.99
CA GLY A 164 -7.13 -0.26 -0.05
C GLY A 164 -8.17 -1.15 -0.73
N VAL A 165 -8.53 -2.24 -0.07
CA VAL A 165 -9.49 -3.23 -0.59
C VAL A 165 -10.88 -2.64 -0.83
N GLU A 166 -11.24 -1.54 -0.16
CA GLU A 166 -12.49 -0.80 -0.36
C GLU A 166 -12.67 -0.29 -1.79
N HIS A 167 -11.58 -0.07 -2.50
CA HIS A 167 -11.59 0.36 -3.89
C HIS A 167 -11.88 -0.75 -4.90
N ALA A 168 -11.93 -2.01 -4.48
CA ALA A 168 -12.24 -3.14 -5.35
C ALA A 168 -13.62 -3.02 -6.03
N VAL A 169 -14.58 -2.37 -5.36
CA VAL A 169 -15.93 -2.13 -5.86
C VAL A 169 -16.21 -0.66 -6.23
N LEU A 170 -15.21 0.20 -6.16
CA LEU A 170 -15.31 1.64 -6.44
C LEU A 170 -14.30 2.03 -7.53
N HIS A 171 -13.24 2.74 -7.17
CA HIS A 171 -12.22 3.27 -8.08
C HIS A 171 -11.69 2.22 -9.07
N LEU A 172 -11.37 1.02 -8.64
CA LEU A 172 -10.77 -0.01 -9.51
C LEU A 172 -11.72 -0.48 -10.62
N LEU A 173 -13.04 -0.52 -10.37
CA LEU A 173 -14.01 -0.84 -11.41
C LEU A 173 -14.13 0.29 -12.44
N TYR A 174 -14.22 1.54 -11.98
CA TYR A 174 -14.34 2.69 -12.87
C TYR A 174 -13.08 2.88 -13.71
N SER A 175 -11.89 2.80 -13.12
CA SER A 175 -10.62 2.94 -13.84
C SER A 175 -10.45 1.84 -14.89
N ARG A 176 -10.79 0.60 -14.55
CA ARG A 176 -10.74 -0.52 -15.49
C ARG A 176 -11.76 -0.37 -16.62
N PHE A 177 -12.96 0.11 -16.31
CA PHE A 177 -13.99 0.38 -17.33
C PHE A 177 -13.52 1.44 -18.32
N TRP A 178 -13.05 2.58 -17.84
CA TRP A 178 -12.52 3.64 -18.69
C TRP A 178 -11.35 3.17 -19.54
N HIS A 179 -10.43 2.42 -18.96
CA HIS A 179 -9.28 1.88 -19.69
C HIS A 179 -9.71 0.97 -20.84
N LYS A 180 -10.70 0.11 -20.60
CA LYS A 180 -11.25 -0.76 -21.67
C LYS A 180 -11.95 0.02 -22.76
N VAL A 181 -12.68 1.09 -22.44
CA VAL A 181 -13.27 2.00 -23.44
C VAL A 181 -12.17 2.63 -24.29
N LEU A 182 -11.10 3.11 -23.68
CA LEU A 182 -9.98 3.70 -24.42
C LEU A 182 -9.20 2.69 -25.26
N PHE A 183 -9.09 1.45 -24.78
CA PHE A 183 -8.54 0.35 -25.56
C PHE A 183 -9.41 0.05 -26.79
N ASP A 184 -10.73 -0.05 -26.63
CA ASP A 184 -11.67 -0.28 -27.72
C ASP A 184 -11.66 0.85 -28.75
N LEU A 185 -11.39 2.08 -28.31
CA LEU A 185 -11.25 3.27 -29.17
C LEU A 185 -9.84 3.43 -29.77
N GLY A 186 -8.88 2.60 -29.40
CA GLY A 186 -7.52 2.61 -29.92
C GLY A 186 -6.61 3.69 -29.35
N TYR A 187 -6.96 4.29 -28.21
CA TYR A 187 -6.10 5.27 -27.53
C TYR A 187 -4.98 4.64 -26.69
N VAL A 188 -5.17 3.42 -26.21
CA VAL A 188 -4.21 2.66 -25.41
C VAL A 188 -4.10 1.23 -25.95
N ASP A 189 -2.91 0.64 -25.85
CA ASP A 189 -2.62 -0.70 -26.40
C ASP A 189 -2.64 -1.81 -25.36
N SER A 190 -2.72 -1.49 -24.08
CA SER A 190 -2.88 -2.50 -23.02
C SER A 190 -4.35 -2.75 -22.72
N MET A 191 -4.76 -4.02 -22.56
CA MET A 191 -6.15 -4.37 -22.22
C MET A 191 -6.52 -4.10 -20.77
N GLU A 192 -5.54 -4.09 -19.88
CA GLU A 192 -5.76 -3.90 -18.44
C GLU A 192 -4.96 -2.70 -17.94
N PRO A 193 -5.54 -1.89 -17.03
CA PRO A 193 -4.89 -0.68 -16.52
C PRO A 193 -3.70 -0.99 -15.60
N PHE A 194 -3.73 -2.14 -14.89
CA PHE A 194 -2.76 -2.50 -13.86
C PHE A 194 -2.19 -3.88 -14.15
N HIS A 195 -0.85 -3.99 -14.15
CA HIS A 195 -0.17 -5.28 -14.24
C HIS A 195 -0.25 -6.04 -12.92
N LYS A 196 0.01 -5.34 -11.80
CA LYS A 196 -0.05 -5.91 -10.46
C LYS A 196 -0.78 -4.98 -9.51
N LEU A 197 -1.83 -5.50 -8.88
CA LEU A 197 -2.53 -4.82 -7.79
C LEU A 197 -2.06 -5.41 -6.45
N PHE A 198 -1.74 -4.54 -5.50
CA PHE A 198 -1.44 -4.90 -4.13
C PHE A 198 -2.37 -4.16 -3.18
N ASN A 199 -3.16 -4.90 -2.38
CA ASN A 199 -3.99 -4.31 -1.34
C ASN A 199 -3.25 -4.36 0.00
N GLN A 200 -2.98 -3.20 0.58
CA GLN A 200 -2.47 -3.11 1.94
C GLN A 200 -3.60 -3.36 2.95
N GLY A 201 -3.21 -3.82 4.15
CA GLY A 201 -4.10 -3.93 5.29
C GLY A 201 -4.48 -2.57 5.87
N MET A 202 -5.44 -2.56 6.75
CA MET A 202 -5.89 -1.35 7.44
C MET A 202 -5.10 -1.14 8.73
N ILE A 203 -4.76 0.11 9.02
CA ILE A 203 -4.32 0.52 10.35
C ILE A 203 -5.57 0.70 11.19
N GLN A 204 -5.67 -0.09 12.26
CA GLN A 204 -6.80 -0.12 13.19
C GLN A 204 -6.40 0.47 14.53
N ALA A 205 -7.40 0.86 15.33
CA ALA A 205 -7.15 1.39 16.66
C ALA A 205 -8.22 0.91 17.65
N TYR A 206 -7.89 1.00 18.95
CA TYR A 206 -8.88 0.83 19.98
C TYR A 206 -9.73 2.08 20.09
N ALA A 207 -11.04 1.90 20.19
CA ALA A 207 -12.00 2.91 20.59
C ALA A 207 -12.54 2.59 21.98
N TYR A 208 -13.02 3.60 22.68
CA TYR A 208 -13.50 3.45 24.03
C TYR A 208 -14.86 4.11 24.18
N THR A 209 -15.75 3.46 24.93
CA THR A 209 -17.09 3.98 25.25
C THR A 209 -17.28 4.09 26.77
N ASP A 210 -18.06 5.07 27.19
CA ASP A 210 -18.56 5.15 28.57
C ASP A 210 -19.65 4.10 28.81
N ASP A 211 -20.17 3.99 30.03
CA ASP A 211 -21.20 3.04 30.39
C ASP A 211 -22.55 3.26 29.66
N ARG A 212 -22.71 4.41 29.01
CA ARG A 212 -23.89 4.73 28.17
C ARG A 212 -23.65 4.38 26.69
N GLY A 213 -22.49 3.83 26.34
CA GLY A 213 -22.09 3.49 24.99
C GLY A 213 -21.68 4.69 24.12
N GLN A 214 -21.39 5.85 24.73
CA GLN A 214 -20.89 7.02 23.98
C GLN A 214 -19.37 6.96 23.85
N TYR A 215 -18.86 7.19 22.65
CA TYR A 215 -17.43 7.22 22.40
C TYR A 215 -16.75 8.37 23.15
N VAL A 216 -15.66 8.02 23.83
CA VAL A 216 -14.79 8.96 24.56
C VAL A 216 -13.43 9.09 23.86
N PRO A 217 -12.69 10.22 24.02
CA PRO A 217 -11.40 10.39 23.39
C PRO A 217 -10.41 9.31 23.83
N ALA A 218 -9.90 8.52 22.90
CA ALA A 218 -8.98 7.43 23.21
C ALA A 218 -7.67 7.92 23.86
N ALA A 219 -7.21 9.14 23.55
CA ALA A 219 -6.03 9.76 24.14
C ALA A 219 -6.17 10.09 25.63
N GLU A 220 -7.40 10.23 26.12
CA GLU A 220 -7.70 10.56 27.53
C GLU A 220 -7.95 9.32 28.40
N VAL A 221 -8.00 8.14 27.77
CA VAL A 221 -8.27 6.88 28.49
C VAL A 221 -6.98 6.39 29.17
N VAL A 222 -7.12 6.06 30.44
CA VAL A 222 -6.02 5.52 31.25
C VAL A 222 -6.20 4.02 31.40
N GLU A 223 -5.15 3.27 31.07
CA GLU A 223 -5.07 1.84 31.33
C GLU A 223 -4.74 1.60 32.79
N GLY A 224 -5.57 0.83 33.47
CA GLY A 224 -5.42 0.43 34.86
C GLY A 224 -4.83 -0.98 35.02
N PRO A 225 -4.71 -1.46 36.26
CA PRO A 225 -4.26 -2.83 36.52
C PRO A 225 -5.21 -3.86 35.90
N ALA A 226 -4.68 -5.05 35.64
CA ALA A 226 -5.50 -6.17 35.16
C ALA A 226 -6.60 -6.54 36.20
N ASP A 227 -7.75 -6.92 35.70
CA ASP A 227 -8.86 -7.44 36.49
C ASP A 227 -8.57 -8.84 37.06
N ALA A 228 -9.55 -9.43 37.72
CA ALA A 228 -9.45 -10.79 38.28
C ALA A 228 -9.24 -11.89 37.23
N ASN A 229 -9.54 -11.63 35.93
CA ASN A 229 -9.34 -12.52 34.82
C ASN A 229 -8.01 -12.28 34.09
N GLY A 230 -7.24 -11.27 34.50
CA GLY A 230 -5.97 -10.89 33.87
C GLY A 230 -6.14 -9.95 32.67
N GLU A 231 -7.35 -9.40 32.43
CA GLU A 231 -7.61 -8.45 31.36
C GLU A 231 -7.37 -7.02 31.82
N PRO A 232 -6.76 -6.15 30.98
CA PRO A 232 -6.51 -4.76 31.35
C PRO A 232 -7.81 -3.97 31.53
N THR A 233 -7.88 -3.15 32.55
CA THR A 233 -9.01 -2.24 32.81
C THR A 233 -8.73 -0.85 32.23
N PHE A 234 -9.80 -0.13 31.89
CA PHE A 234 -9.69 1.22 31.28
C PHE A 234 -10.60 2.19 32.01
N THR A 235 -10.14 3.41 32.19
CA THR A 235 -10.92 4.48 32.81
C THR A 235 -10.81 5.78 32.01
N TRP A 236 -11.91 6.52 31.96
CA TRP A 236 -11.98 7.88 31.44
C TRP A 236 -12.61 8.79 32.49
N ASN A 237 -11.93 9.88 32.87
CA ASN A 237 -12.35 10.76 33.97
C ASN A 237 -12.66 10.03 35.29
N GLY A 238 -11.91 8.95 35.57
CA GLY A 238 -12.08 8.13 36.75
C GLY A 238 -13.28 7.17 36.73
N GLN A 239 -14.04 7.11 35.61
CA GLN A 239 -15.14 6.17 35.41
C GLN A 239 -14.69 5.04 34.47
N HIS A 240 -15.34 3.88 34.56
CA HIS A 240 -15.06 2.75 33.72
C HIS A 240 -15.25 3.09 32.24
N ALA A 241 -14.37 2.56 31.38
CA ALA A 241 -14.47 2.67 29.92
C ALA A 241 -14.37 1.28 29.29
N ASN A 242 -15.29 0.97 28.37
CA ASN A 242 -15.27 -0.26 27.60
C ASN A 242 -14.38 -0.08 26.38
N ARG A 243 -13.53 -1.06 26.07
CA ARG A 243 -12.64 -1.05 24.92
C ARG A 243 -13.19 -1.92 23.79
N GLU A 244 -13.20 -1.40 22.57
CA GLU A 244 -13.46 -2.14 21.36
C GLU A 244 -12.33 -1.95 20.35
N PHE A 245 -12.08 -2.95 19.51
CA PHE A 245 -11.05 -2.92 18.48
C PHE A 245 -11.69 -2.84 17.10
N GLY A 246 -11.20 -1.92 16.25
CA GLY A 246 -11.75 -1.76 14.93
C GLY A 246 -11.10 -0.65 14.12
N LYS A 247 -11.89 -0.01 13.26
CA LYS A 247 -11.41 1.08 12.42
C LYS A 247 -10.99 2.31 13.23
N MET A 248 -10.08 3.07 12.67
CA MET A 248 -9.75 4.42 13.13
C MET A 248 -10.69 5.44 12.49
N GLY A 249 -11.24 6.38 13.25
CA GLY A 249 -12.15 7.37 12.69
C GLY A 249 -12.57 8.48 13.66
N LYS A 250 -12.92 9.65 13.12
CA LYS A 250 -13.32 10.83 13.89
C LYS A 250 -14.52 10.56 14.80
N SER A 251 -15.53 9.84 14.30
CA SER A 251 -16.73 9.50 15.07
C SER A 251 -16.45 8.57 16.24
N LEU A 252 -15.38 7.78 16.18
CA LEU A 252 -14.93 6.88 17.23
C LEU A 252 -13.96 7.54 18.21
N LYS A 253 -13.58 8.79 17.99
CA LYS A 253 -12.63 9.58 18.79
C LYS A 253 -11.30 8.86 19.09
N ASN A 254 -10.85 8.00 18.16
CA ASN A 254 -9.61 7.22 18.24
C ASN A 254 -8.63 7.53 17.11
N ILE A 255 -8.79 8.67 16.45
CA ILE A 255 -7.97 9.06 15.31
C ILE A 255 -6.58 9.51 15.78
N ILE A 256 -5.57 9.11 15.04
CA ILE A 256 -4.21 9.62 15.08
C ILE A 256 -3.97 10.28 13.73
N THR A 257 -3.58 11.53 13.71
CA THR A 257 -3.31 12.25 12.46
C THR A 257 -1.83 12.11 12.05
N PRO A 258 -1.52 12.06 10.76
CA PRO A 258 -0.13 12.12 10.30
C PRO A 258 0.59 13.39 10.79
N ASP A 259 -0.11 14.53 10.86
CA ASP A 259 0.47 15.80 11.31
C ASP A 259 0.99 15.71 12.76
N ASP A 260 0.21 15.11 13.68
CA ASP A 260 0.67 14.86 15.04
C ASP A 260 1.94 13.99 15.09
N MET A 261 2.04 13.03 14.18
CA MET A 261 3.21 12.15 14.09
C MET A 261 4.43 12.88 13.52
N TYR A 262 4.23 13.73 12.52
CA TYR A 262 5.30 14.53 11.92
C TYR A 262 5.88 15.52 12.91
N GLU A 263 5.03 16.21 13.66
CA GLU A 263 5.45 17.18 14.67
C GLU A 263 6.20 16.53 15.83
N ASN A 264 5.74 15.37 16.31
CA ASN A 264 6.29 14.75 17.51
C ASN A 264 7.47 13.81 17.24
N TYR A 265 7.53 13.17 16.05
CA TYR A 265 8.49 12.10 15.77
C TYR A 265 9.24 12.27 14.45
N GLY A 266 8.77 13.14 13.55
CA GLY A 266 9.29 13.32 12.21
C GLY A 266 8.75 12.30 11.18
N ALA A 267 8.73 12.72 9.92
CA ALA A 267 8.14 11.96 8.83
C ALA A 267 8.82 10.59 8.62
N ASP A 268 10.14 10.53 8.67
CA ASP A 268 10.89 9.28 8.48
C ASP A 268 10.62 8.25 9.58
N THR A 269 10.46 8.71 10.82
CA THR A 269 10.09 7.83 11.94
C THR A 269 8.70 7.23 11.73
N PHE A 270 7.75 8.06 11.29
CA PHE A 270 6.38 7.63 11.01
C PHE A 270 6.34 6.63 9.87
N ARG A 271 6.99 6.92 8.73
CA ARG A 271 7.10 6.02 7.58
C ARG A 271 7.73 4.69 7.96
N LEU A 272 8.84 4.73 8.70
CA LEU A 272 9.54 3.52 9.16
C LEU A 272 8.67 2.68 10.09
N TYR A 273 7.90 3.33 10.96
CA TYR A 273 6.99 2.62 11.86
C TYR A 273 5.86 1.93 11.09
N GLU A 274 5.18 2.63 10.18
CA GLU A 274 4.09 2.04 9.39
C GLU A 274 4.57 0.85 8.55
N MET A 275 5.70 0.98 7.86
CA MET A 275 6.28 -0.10 7.07
C MET A 275 6.80 -1.26 7.93
N GLY A 276 7.17 -0.99 9.18
CA GLY A 276 7.69 -1.98 10.14
C GLY A 276 6.66 -2.70 10.98
N MET A 277 5.38 -2.28 11.00
CA MET A 277 4.34 -2.82 11.90
C MET A 277 4.06 -4.32 11.70
N GLY A 278 4.31 -4.85 10.50
CA GLY A 278 4.06 -6.25 10.15
C GLY A 278 3.87 -6.42 8.64
N PRO A 279 3.39 -7.58 8.18
CA PRO A 279 3.11 -7.79 6.76
C PRO A 279 2.16 -6.72 6.23
N LEU A 280 2.57 -6.07 5.13
CA LEU A 280 1.84 -4.91 4.58
C LEU A 280 0.40 -5.24 4.17
N ALA A 281 0.12 -6.48 3.77
CA ALA A 281 -1.22 -6.95 3.40
C ALA A 281 -2.16 -7.21 4.60
N GLU A 282 -1.66 -7.19 5.82
CA GLU A 282 -2.43 -7.51 7.01
C GLU A 282 -2.81 -6.26 7.80
N SER A 283 -4.04 -6.21 8.30
CA SER A 283 -4.48 -5.14 9.20
C SER A 283 -3.77 -5.22 10.55
N ARG A 284 -3.36 -4.08 11.09
CA ARG A 284 -2.57 -3.99 12.32
C ARG A 284 -3.09 -2.92 13.27
N PRO A 285 -3.03 -3.15 14.58
CA PRO A 285 -3.38 -2.13 15.57
C PRO A 285 -2.28 -1.08 15.65
N TRP A 286 -2.68 0.19 15.64
CA TRP A 286 -1.81 1.31 15.95
C TRP A 286 -1.39 1.28 17.42
N ASN A 287 -0.10 1.55 17.67
CA ASN A 287 0.43 1.75 19.01
C ASN A 287 1.50 2.83 19.00
N THR A 288 1.16 4.03 19.44
CA THR A 288 2.08 5.18 19.48
C THR A 288 3.35 4.92 20.28
N ARG A 289 3.29 4.09 21.34
CA ARG A 289 4.49 3.75 22.15
C ARG A 289 5.57 3.06 21.32
N ASN A 290 5.17 2.28 20.28
CA ASN A 290 6.12 1.54 19.45
C ASN A 290 6.83 2.45 18.44
N VAL A 291 6.30 3.64 18.13
CA VAL A 291 6.92 4.63 17.24
C VAL A 291 8.33 5.01 17.72
N VAL A 292 8.51 5.09 19.05
CA VAL A 292 9.81 5.41 19.67
C VAL A 292 10.91 4.42 19.27
N GLY A 293 10.55 3.17 19.02
CA GLY A 293 11.51 2.15 18.55
C GLY A 293 12.13 2.52 17.20
N SER A 294 11.28 2.98 16.27
CA SER A 294 11.71 3.46 14.94
C SER A 294 12.57 4.74 15.05
N MET A 295 12.18 5.68 15.88
CA MET A 295 12.98 6.88 16.15
C MET A 295 14.39 6.54 16.67
N ARG A 296 14.48 5.62 17.64
CA ARG A 296 15.78 5.18 18.17
C ARG A 296 16.66 4.48 17.15
N PHE A 297 16.09 3.77 16.20
CA PHE A 297 16.84 3.18 15.09
C PHE A 297 17.47 4.26 14.21
N LEU A 298 16.69 5.29 13.80
CA LEU A 298 17.20 6.40 12.99
C LEU A 298 18.25 7.23 13.75
N GLN A 299 18.05 7.45 15.03
CA GLN A 299 19.06 8.13 15.89
C GLN A 299 20.36 7.32 15.99
N ARG A 300 20.31 5.99 16.05
CA ARG A 300 21.52 5.15 16.02
C ARG A 300 22.20 5.23 14.67
N LEU A 301 21.46 5.20 13.57
CA LEU A 301 22.02 5.36 12.24
C LEU A 301 22.73 6.72 12.11
N TRP A 302 22.09 7.80 12.59
CA TRP A 302 22.70 9.11 12.60
C TRP A 302 24.06 9.11 13.33
N ARG A 303 24.09 8.57 14.56
CA ARG A 303 25.32 8.48 15.37
C ARG A 303 26.39 7.57 14.81
N ASN A 304 26.03 6.61 13.97
CA ASN A 304 27.00 5.79 13.25
C ASN A 304 27.78 6.60 12.21
N VAL A 305 27.18 7.65 11.68
CA VAL A 305 27.77 8.49 10.62
C VAL A 305 28.32 9.81 11.15
N ILE A 306 27.58 10.45 12.07
CA ILE A 306 27.88 11.78 12.58
C ILE A 306 28.22 11.73 14.08
N ASP A 307 29.29 12.39 14.44
CA ASP A 307 29.59 12.69 15.83
C ASP A 307 28.68 13.84 16.30
N GLU A 308 27.77 13.56 17.24
CA GLU A 308 26.80 14.55 17.72
C GLU A 308 27.45 15.72 18.48
N THR A 309 28.70 15.55 18.97
CA THR A 309 29.42 16.59 19.70
C THR A 309 30.06 17.61 18.76
N THR A 310 30.67 17.12 17.67
CA THR A 310 31.38 17.95 16.71
C THR A 310 30.56 18.30 15.46
N GLY A 311 29.55 17.49 15.14
CA GLY A 311 28.79 17.58 13.91
C GLY A 311 29.54 17.02 12.68
N GLU A 312 30.71 16.43 12.88
CA GLU A 312 31.56 15.94 11.82
C GLU A 312 31.27 14.45 11.49
N VAL A 313 31.61 14.07 10.24
CA VAL A 313 31.53 12.67 9.80
C VAL A 313 32.59 11.84 10.51
N ARG A 314 32.17 10.73 11.10
CA ARG A 314 33.07 9.84 11.87
C ARG A 314 33.35 8.48 11.21
N VAL A 315 32.86 8.24 10.00
CA VAL A 315 33.10 6.98 9.29
C VAL A 315 34.56 6.86 8.84
N THR A 316 35.02 5.63 8.65
CA THR A 316 36.38 5.33 8.21
C THR A 316 36.38 4.63 6.84
N ASP A 317 37.42 4.86 6.06
CA ASP A 317 37.62 4.22 4.75
C ASP A 317 38.40 2.88 4.85
N GLY A 318 38.36 2.24 6.01
CA GLY A 318 39.03 0.95 6.26
C GLY A 318 38.37 -0.24 5.57
N GLU A 319 39.16 -1.30 5.42
CA GLU A 319 38.63 -2.58 4.91
C GLU A 319 37.63 -3.21 5.90
N LEU A 320 36.63 -3.91 5.35
CA LEU A 320 35.66 -4.63 6.15
C LEU A 320 36.24 -5.96 6.64
N ASP A 321 36.07 -6.24 7.93
CA ASP A 321 36.34 -7.60 8.43
C ASP A 321 35.34 -8.62 7.83
N THR A 322 35.75 -9.90 7.86
CA THR A 322 34.98 -10.98 7.23
C THR A 322 33.56 -11.10 7.79
N LYS A 323 33.35 -10.84 9.08
CA LYS A 323 32.01 -10.87 9.70
C LYS A 323 31.12 -9.76 9.18
N THR A 324 31.65 -8.54 9.09
CA THR A 324 30.94 -7.39 8.54
C THR A 324 30.66 -7.57 7.06
N LEU A 325 31.62 -8.08 6.25
CA LEU A 325 31.41 -8.41 4.85
C LEU A 325 30.27 -9.40 4.64
N LYS A 326 30.24 -10.50 5.38
CA LYS A 326 29.19 -11.51 5.29
C LYS A 326 27.82 -10.94 5.70
N LEU A 327 27.75 -10.22 6.83
CA LEU A 327 26.52 -9.62 7.29
C LEU A 327 25.98 -8.60 6.29
N LEU A 328 26.84 -7.74 5.73
CA LEU A 328 26.44 -6.73 4.73
C LEU A 328 25.89 -7.42 3.48
N ASN A 329 26.61 -8.37 2.89
CA ASN A 329 26.18 -9.00 1.65
C ASN A 329 24.91 -9.85 1.81
N ASN A 330 24.76 -10.57 2.94
CA ASN A 330 23.50 -11.23 3.26
C ASN A 330 22.36 -10.22 3.45
N THR A 331 22.62 -9.06 4.09
CA THR A 331 21.60 -8.02 4.26
C THR A 331 21.18 -7.45 2.92
N ILE A 332 22.11 -7.15 2.01
CA ILE A 332 21.79 -6.64 0.66
C ILE A 332 20.92 -7.67 -0.09
N ALA A 333 21.33 -8.94 -0.13
CA ALA A 333 20.58 -9.99 -0.80
C ALA A 333 19.17 -10.16 -0.22
N ASP A 334 19.07 -10.27 1.10
CA ASP A 334 17.78 -10.45 1.80
C ASP A 334 16.86 -9.25 1.62
N VAL A 335 17.37 -8.02 1.82
CA VAL A 335 16.56 -6.79 1.70
C VAL A 335 16.05 -6.61 0.27
N THR A 336 16.86 -6.92 -0.75
CA THR A 336 16.44 -6.88 -2.15
C THR A 336 15.23 -7.78 -2.38
N VAL A 337 15.31 -9.05 -1.95
CA VAL A 337 14.22 -10.02 -2.10
C VAL A 337 12.96 -9.59 -1.32
N GLU A 338 13.14 -9.06 -0.11
CA GLU A 338 12.02 -8.64 0.73
C GLU A 338 11.30 -7.40 0.16
N MET A 339 12.04 -6.44 -0.38
CA MET A 339 11.46 -5.24 -1.01
C MET A 339 10.72 -5.59 -2.30
N GLU A 340 11.29 -6.43 -3.17
CA GLU A 340 10.61 -6.93 -4.38
C GLU A 340 9.32 -7.70 -4.06
N ALA A 341 9.31 -8.41 -2.95
CA ALA A 341 8.15 -9.17 -2.48
C ALA A 341 7.13 -8.33 -1.70
N MET A 342 7.29 -7.01 -1.61
CA MET A 342 6.43 -6.12 -0.83
C MET A 342 6.35 -6.49 0.67
N ARG A 343 7.50 -6.88 1.25
CA ARG A 343 7.64 -7.21 2.67
C ARG A 343 8.59 -6.25 3.40
N PRO A 344 8.30 -4.95 3.42
CA PRO A 344 9.18 -3.93 4.01
C PRO A 344 9.46 -4.18 5.50
N ASN A 345 8.54 -4.78 6.24
CA ASN A 345 8.73 -5.11 7.65
C ASN A 345 9.88 -6.09 7.87
N THR A 346 10.04 -7.08 7.02
CA THR A 346 11.16 -8.03 7.08
C THR A 346 12.47 -7.37 6.63
N ALA A 347 12.43 -6.54 5.58
CA ALA A 347 13.56 -5.74 5.14
C ALA A 347 14.08 -4.83 6.27
N ILE A 348 13.18 -4.08 6.93
CA ILE A 348 13.52 -3.23 8.09
C ILE A 348 14.19 -4.03 9.21
N ALA A 349 13.68 -5.22 9.52
CA ALA A 349 14.28 -6.08 10.55
C ALA A 349 15.73 -6.45 10.21
N LYS A 350 16.05 -6.71 8.95
CA LYS A 350 17.43 -6.97 8.48
C LYS A 350 18.32 -5.72 8.59
N LEU A 351 17.79 -4.56 8.19
CA LEU A 351 18.50 -3.27 8.31
C LEU A 351 18.81 -2.92 9.77
N ILE A 352 17.90 -3.23 10.70
CA ILE A 352 18.12 -3.04 12.14
C ILE A 352 19.29 -3.92 12.63
N VAL A 353 19.37 -5.16 12.18
CA VAL A 353 20.47 -6.07 12.55
C VAL A 353 21.82 -5.53 12.06
N LEU A 354 21.90 -5.10 10.79
CA LEU A 354 23.11 -4.50 10.23
C LEU A 354 23.49 -3.21 10.98
N ASN A 355 22.56 -2.30 11.20
CA ASN A 355 22.80 -1.06 11.92
C ASN A 355 23.29 -1.30 13.36
N ASN A 356 22.71 -2.25 14.07
CA ASN A 356 23.15 -2.63 15.42
C ASN A 356 24.58 -3.20 15.41
N HIS A 357 24.92 -4.00 14.41
CA HIS A 357 26.29 -4.49 14.23
C HIS A 357 27.26 -3.33 14.03
N LEU A 358 26.96 -2.40 13.10
CA LEU A 358 27.80 -1.22 12.86
C LEU A 358 27.95 -0.36 14.12
N THR A 359 26.90 -0.20 14.91
CA THR A 359 26.94 0.54 16.18
C THR A 359 27.88 -0.13 17.21
N SER A 360 28.11 -1.44 17.13
CA SER A 360 29.00 -2.17 18.04
C SER A 360 30.48 -2.11 17.67
N LEU A 361 30.81 -1.52 16.51
CA LEU A 361 32.18 -1.38 16.06
C LEU A 361 32.83 -0.13 16.65
N ASP A 362 34.14 -0.18 16.93
CA ASP A 362 34.89 0.98 17.40
C ASP A 362 34.94 2.10 16.34
N ALA A 363 34.97 1.71 15.06
CA ALA A 363 34.91 2.62 13.92
C ALA A 363 33.95 2.05 12.87
N VAL A 364 33.06 2.91 12.35
CA VAL A 364 32.06 2.53 11.37
C VAL A 364 32.64 2.65 9.96
N PRO A 365 32.73 1.55 9.20
CA PRO A 365 33.25 1.61 7.85
C PRO A 365 32.27 2.26 6.87
N ARG A 366 32.73 3.21 6.09
CA ARG A 366 31.95 3.85 5.00
C ARG A 366 31.35 2.80 4.06
N ALA A 367 32.17 1.82 3.63
CA ALA A 367 31.78 0.77 2.71
C ALA A 367 30.62 -0.12 3.21
N ALA A 368 30.28 -0.07 4.51
CA ALA A 368 29.12 -0.81 5.06
C ALA A 368 27.92 0.10 5.35
N VAL A 369 28.16 1.37 5.73
CA VAL A 369 27.07 2.27 6.08
C VAL A 369 26.39 2.89 4.86
N GLU A 370 27.12 3.17 3.78
CA GLU A 370 26.53 3.70 2.55
C GLU A 370 25.50 2.73 1.91
N PRO A 371 25.78 1.42 1.76
CA PRO A 371 24.75 0.48 1.33
C PRO A 371 23.53 0.39 2.27
N LEU A 372 23.73 0.51 3.58
CA LEU A 372 22.63 0.57 4.55
C LEU A 372 21.74 1.80 4.29
N ILE A 373 22.34 2.97 4.07
CA ILE A 373 21.62 4.23 3.75
C ILE A 373 20.83 4.06 2.45
N LEU A 374 21.45 3.53 1.40
CA LEU A 374 20.78 3.29 0.12
C LEU A 374 19.57 2.35 0.26
N MET A 375 19.74 1.23 0.98
CA MET A 375 18.62 0.29 1.20
C MET A 375 17.49 0.86 2.07
N LEU A 376 17.80 1.78 2.97
CA LEU A 376 16.82 2.41 3.86
C LEU A 376 16.09 3.57 3.17
N SER A 377 16.69 4.20 2.18
CA SER A 377 16.20 5.44 1.57
C SER A 377 14.75 5.41 1.06
N PRO A 378 14.22 4.31 0.48
CA PRO A 378 12.82 4.26 0.07
C PRO A 378 11.84 4.39 1.24
N ILE A 379 12.28 4.07 2.44
CA ILE A 379 11.47 4.08 3.66
C ILE A 379 11.66 5.37 4.44
N ALA A 380 12.91 5.81 4.63
CA ALA A 380 13.28 6.99 5.41
C ALA A 380 14.15 7.97 4.57
N PRO A 381 13.55 8.61 3.55
CA PRO A 381 14.31 9.37 2.54
C PRO A 381 15.03 10.59 3.11
N HIS A 382 14.44 11.32 4.05
CA HIS A 382 15.00 12.60 4.51
C HIS A 382 16.32 12.42 5.26
N ILE A 383 16.36 11.51 6.24
CA ILE A 383 17.60 11.22 6.98
C ILE A 383 18.66 10.60 6.06
N CYS A 384 18.23 9.75 5.13
CA CYS A 384 19.16 9.11 4.21
C CYS A 384 19.79 10.11 3.24
N GLU A 385 19.04 11.06 2.67
CA GLU A 385 19.57 12.14 1.83
C GLU A 385 20.51 13.05 2.60
N GLU A 386 20.16 13.42 3.83
CA GLU A 386 21.03 14.26 4.65
C GLU A 386 22.36 13.55 4.96
N LEU A 387 22.32 12.28 5.35
CA LEU A 387 23.53 11.49 5.61
C LEU A 387 24.36 11.28 4.34
N TRP A 388 23.70 11.05 3.20
CA TRP A 388 24.35 10.91 1.89
C TRP A 388 25.12 12.15 1.50
N SER A 389 24.49 13.31 1.65
CA SER A 389 25.14 14.60 1.43
C SER A 389 26.33 14.84 2.37
N LYS A 390 26.17 14.53 3.68
CA LYS A 390 27.26 14.67 4.67
C LYS A 390 28.44 13.71 4.39
N LEU A 391 28.18 12.56 3.79
CA LEU A 391 29.22 11.64 3.33
C LEU A 391 30.00 12.15 2.10
N GLY A 392 29.61 13.29 1.53
CA GLY A 392 30.30 13.99 0.46
C GLY A 392 29.75 13.73 -0.93
N HIS A 393 28.60 13.06 -1.06
CA HIS A 393 27.93 12.89 -2.34
C HIS A 393 27.19 14.17 -2.74
N THR A 394 27.28 14.56 -4.02
CA THR A 394 26.70 15.79 -4.57
C THR A 394 25.37 15.55 -5.28
N GLU A 395 25.14 14.33 -5.74
CA GLU A 395 23.90 13.92 -6.40
C GLU A 395 22.94 13.28 -5.39
N SER A 396 21.64 13.44 -5.62
CA SER A 396 20.63 12.78 -4.80
C SER A 396 20.79 11.26 -4.84
N LEU A 397 20.65 10.61 -3.69
CA LEU A 397 20.66 9.15 -3.61
C LEU A 397 19.48 8.49 -4.35
N ALA A 398 18.44 9.25 -4.70
CA ALA A 398 17.33 8.76 -5.53
C ALA A 398 17.77 8.30 -6.93
N HIS A 399 18.93 8.80 -7.42
CA HIS A 399 19.53 8.41 -8.68
C HIS A 399 20.70 7.42 -8.52
N ALA A 400 21.02 7.04 -7.29
CA ALA A 400 22.07 6.07 -7.04
C ALA A 400 21.61 4.65 -7.31
N ASP A 401 22.55 3.81 -7.76
CA ASP A 401 22.25 2.39 -7.99
C ASP A 401 21.94 1.66 -6.68
N TRP A 402 20.99 0.73 -6.74
CA TRP A 402 20.74 -0.19 -5.65
C TRP A 402 21.98 -1.07 -5.39
N PRO A 403 22.40 -1.25 -4.12
CA PRO A 403 23.60 -2.01 -3.82
C PRO A 403 23.46 -3.48 -4.24
N LYS A 404 24.56 -4.03 -4.79
CA LYS A 404 24.62 -5.42 -5.25
C LYS A 404 25.40 -6.26 -4.26
N ALA A 405 24.85 -7.42 -3.88
CA ALA A 405 25.54 -8.38 -3.02
C ALA A 405 26.68 -9.06 -3.78
N ASP A 406 27.81 -9.21 -3.13
CA ASP A 406 28.89 -10.07 -3.61
C ASP A 406 28.57 -11.52 -3.20
N GLU A 407 28.26 -12.36 -4.17
CA GLU A 407 27.83 -13.76 -3.97
C GLU A 407 28.85 -14.60 -3.19
N ARG A 408 30.13 -14.22 -3.22
CA ARG A 408 31.18 -14.90 -2.43
C ARG A 408 30.95 -14.81 -0.92
N TYR A 409 30.19 -13.81 -0.46
CA TYR A 409 29.89 -13.58 0.94
C TYR A 409 28.43 -13.79 1.30
N VAL A 410 27.59 -14.18 0.31
CA VAL A 410 26.19 -14.55 0.55
C VAL A 410 26.11 -16.01 0.97
N GLY A 411 25.30 -16.28 1.99
CA GLY A 411 25.09 -17.60 2.57
C GLY A 411 25.50 -17.65 4.03
N GLN A 412 25.07 -18.68 4.70
CA GLN A 412 25.40 -18.94 6.10
C GLN A 412 26.43 -20.03 6.17
N ASP A 413 27.53 -19.79 6.91
CA ASP A 413 28.50 -20.82 7.22
C ASP A 413 27.92 -21.89 8.17
N SER A 414 26.96 -21.48 9.00
CA SER A 414 26.26 -22.35 9.91
C SER A 414 24.84 -21.90 10.17
N VAL A 415 23.97 -22.79 10.53
CA VAL A 415 22.61 -22.56 11.01
C VAL A 415 22.43 -23.19 12.38
N THR A 416 21.63 -22.53 13.23
CA THR A 416 21.32 -23.09 14.54
C THR A 416 20.25 -24.17 14.42
N ALA A 417 20.60 -25.42 14.63
CA ALA A 417 19.65 -26.51 14.77
C ALA A 417 19.14 -26.57 16.22
N VAL A 418 17.83 -26.57 16.37
CA VAL A 418 17.18 -26.67 17.69
C VAL A 418 16.88 -28.11 18.03
N VAL A 419 17.40 -28.60 19.17
CA VAL A 419 17.12 -29.93 19.67
C VAL A 419 16.05 -29.88 20.75
N GLN A 420 14.94 -30.60 20.52
CA GLN A 420 13.78 -30.64 21.42
C GLN A 420 13.57 -32.06 22.00
N ILE A 421 13.21 -32.13 23.29
CA ILE A 421 12.69 -33.34 23.91
C ILE A 421 11.28 -33.07 24.41
N LYS A 422 10.29 -33.85 23.94
CA LYS A 422 8.84 -33.63 24.23
C LYS A 422 8.40 -32.20 23.98
N GLY A 423 8.82 -31.60 22.87
CA GLY A 423 8.48 -30.22 22.46
C GLY A 423 9.20 -29.09 23.22
N LYS A 424 10.05 -29.39 24.20
CA LYS A 424 10.85 -28.39 24.92
C LYS A 424 12.25 -28.33 24.39
N VAL A 425 12.75 -27.14 24.06
CA VAL A 425 14.13 -26.92 23.62
C VAL A 425 15.10 -27.35 24.71
N ARG A 426 16.12 -28.18 24.35
CA ARG A 426 17.11 -28.73 25.25
C ARG A 426 18.55 -28.44 24.88
N ALA A 427 18.82 -28.28 23.59
CA ALA A 427 20.11 -27.84 23.07
C ALA A 427 19.94 -27.02 21.78
N LYS A 428 20.98 -26.29 21.43
CA LYS A 428 21.13 -25.59 20.15
C LYS A 428 22.50 -25.98 19.60
N LEU A 429 22.55 -26.37 18.33
CA LEU A 429 23.75 -26.79 17.63
C LEU A 429 24.01 -25.86 16.46
N GLU A 430 25.22 -25.37 16.32
CA GLU A 430 25.65 -24.68 15.11
C GLU A 430 26.14 -25.72 14.11
N VAL A 431 25.46 -25.84 12.97
CA VAL A 431 25.69 -26.89 11.97
C VAL A 431 25.73 -26.29 10.57
N SER A 432 26.34 -26.96 9.61
CA SER A 432 26.32 -26.58 8.21
C SER A 432 24.86 -26.48 7.70
N PRO A 433 24.52 -25.49 6.86
CA PRO A 433 23.22 -25.43 6.17
C PRO A 433 22.89 -26.72 5.40
N ASP A 434 23.93 -27.39 4.88
CA ASP A 434 23.82 -28.60 4.06
C ASP A 434 24.11 -29.88 4.85
N ILE A 435 24.01 -29.82 6.19
CA ILE A 435 24.30 -30.98 7.05
C ILE A 435 23.42 -32.19 6.70
N ASP A 436 24.02 -33.36 6.59
CA ASP A 436 23.27 -34.60 6.39
C ASP A 436 22.32 -34.86 7.57
N PRO A 437 21.06 -35.25 7.32
CA PRO A 437 20.08 -35.50 8.39
C PRO A 437 20.53 -36.52 9.43
N LYS A 438 21.30 -37.55 9.03
CA LYS A 438 21.82 -38.59 9.98
C LYS A 438 22.95 -38.04 10.84
N GLU A 439 23.81 -37.18 10.27
CA GLU A 439 24.84 -36.50 11.01
C GLU A 439 24.22 -35.54 12.04
N LEU A 440 23.22 -34.78 11.65
CA LEU A 440 22.49 -33.91 12.56
C LEU A 440 21.78 -34.69 13.67
N GLU A 441 21.20 -35.84 13.34
CA GLU A 441 20.59 -36.74 14.34
C GLU A 441 21.63 -37.19 15.38
N LYS A 442 22.78 -37.64 14.93
CA LYS A 442 23.89 -38.07 15.80
C LYS A 442 24.32 -36.94 16.73
N MET A 443 24.61 -35.75 16.18
CA MET A 443 25.02 -34.57 16.97
C MET A 443 23.95 -34.18 17.99
N ALA A 444 22.67 -34.27 17.60
CA ALA A 444 21.55 -33.92 18.48
C ALA A 444 21.41 -34.91 19.65
N LEU A 445 21.58 -36.21 19.39
CA LEU A 445 21.55 -37.24 20.44
C LEU A 445 22.72 -37.09 21.41
N GLU A 446 23.91 -36.81 20.90
CA GLU A 446 25.09 -36.54 21.72
C GLU A 446 24.88 -35.31 22.62
N ALA A 447 24.35 -34.23 22.09
CA ALA A 447 24.11 -32.98 22.80
C ALA A 447 23.10 -33.08 23.96
N VAL A 448 22.24 -34.09 23.95
CA VAL A 448 21.21 -34.29 25.00
C VAL A 448 21.34 -35.67 25.70
N ALA A 449 22.46 -36.37 25.53
CA ALA A 449 22.68 -37.71 26.07
C ALA A 449 22.42 -37.81 27.58
N ASP A 450 22.88 -36.83 28.35
CA ASP A 450 22.67 -36.74 29.81
C ASP A 450 21.16 -36.69 30.18
N ARG A 451 20.33 -36.15 29.28
CA ARG A 451 18.90 -35.99 29.52
C ARG A 451 18.08 -37.18 29.07
N LEU A 452 18.66 -38.06 28.28
CA LEU A 452 18.06 -39.33 27.85
C LEU A 452 18.35 -40.48 28.84
N GLY A 453 19.24 -40.26 29.82
CA GLY A 453 19.55 -41.23 30.88
C GLY A 453 20.12 -42.55 30.36
N GLY A 454 20.83 -42.54 29.24
CA GLY A 454 21.43 -43.73 28.62
C GLY A 454 20.45 -44.68 27.92
N LYS A 455 19.17 -44.27 27.79
CA LYS A 455 18.14 -44.99 27.02
C LYS A 455 18.08 -44.53 25.58
N GLU A 456 17.92 -45.45 24.65
CA GLU A 456 17.63 -45.08 23.25
C GLU A 456 16.26 -44.41 23.15
N PRO A 457 16.14 -43.33 22.36
CA PRO A 457 14.84 -42.67 22.16
C PRO A 457 13.88 -43.55 21.37
N ARG A 458 12.58 -43.49 21.69
CA ARG A 458 11.55 -44.20 20.97
C ARG A 458 11.44 -43.76 19.52
N LYS A 459 11.68 -42.44 19.24
CA LYS A 459 11.58 -41.85 17.91
C LYS A 459 12.42 -40.56 17.86
N VAL A 460 13.14 -40.37 16.76
CA VAL A 460 13.79 -39.10 16.43
C VAL A 460 13.21 -38.59 15.11
N ILE A 461 12.84 -37.31 15.07
CA ILE A 461 12.29 -36.63 13.86
C ILE A 461 13.25 -35.52 13.54
N VAL A 462 13.96 -35.66 12.43
CA VAL A 462 14.95 -34.71 11.93
C VAL A 462 14.35 -33.91 10.78
N LYS A 463 14.39 -32.59 10.89
CA LYS A 463 14.12 -31.63 9.79
C LYS A 463 15.37 -30.77 9.62
N ALA A 464 16.38 -31.34 8.96
CA ALA A 464 17.63 -30.66 8.71
C ALA A 464 17.40 -29.37 7.87
N PRO A 465 18.22 -28.34 8.10
CA PRO A 465 19.21 -28.21 9.18
C PRO A 465 18.64 -27.61 10.47
N LYS A 466 17.32 -27.41 10.60
CA LYS A 466 16.71 -26.47 11.57
C LYS A 466 16.28 -27.11 12.91
N ILE A 467 15.80 -28.34 12.91
CA ILE A 467 15.18 -28.90 14.12
C ILE A 467 15.31 -30.42 14.21
N VAL A 468 15.60 -30.90 15.42
CA VAL A 468 15.53 -32.31 15.79
C VAL A 468 14.59 -32.45 16.98
N SER A 469 13.55 -33.25 16.83
CA SER A 469 12.59 -33.54 17.88
C SER A 469 12.72 -35.00 18.37
N ILE A 470 13.02 -35.17 19.65
CA ILE A 470 13.28 -36.44 20.26
C ILE A 470 12.11 -36.84 21.17
N VAL A 471 11.57 -38.05 20.94
CA VAL A 471 10.60 -38.70 21.81
C VAL A 471 11.34 -39.73 22.63
N PRO A 472 11.55 -39.54 23.94
CA PRO A 472 12.27 -40.51 24.77
C PRO A 472 11.49 -41.81 24.91
N ALA A 473 12.18 -42.91 25.23
CA ALA A 473 11.55 -44.12 25.71
C ALA A 473 10.81 -43.85 27.04
N GLU A 474 9.77 -44.60 27.30
CA GLU A 474 9.02 -44.52 28.57
C GLU A 474 9.89 -45.03 29.74
#